data_959e2ba097c2ac77fc09b6f3647a8807
#
_entry.id   959e2ba097c2ac77fc09b6f3647a8807
#
_cell.length_a   1.000
_cell.length_b   1.000
_cell.length_c   1.000
_cell.angle_alpha   90.00
_cell.angle_beta   90.00
_cell.angle_gamma   90.00
#
_symmetry.space_group_name_H-M   'P 1'
#
loop_
_entity.id
_entity.type
_entity.pdbx_description
1 polymer ?
#
loop_
_entity_poly.entity_id
_entity_poly.type
_entity_poly.pdbx_seq_one_letter_code
_entity_poly.pdbx_strand_id
1 'polypeptide(L)'
;MRFALVSDAWRPQINGVARTLAALHDGLTAAGHDVFPLTPELFRTVPCPTDREVRLAIAARPRLTRLLQGLMPDAIHIATEGPLGTAARRYCINRNLHFTTAYHTKYPEYLKARFGVPMSWTYATLRRFHRHSSAIMVATENVRLELAENGFERLALWTRGVDITLFRPGCPPAVNMPRPVFLCVSRIAAEKDLPVFLDLDLPGSKLVVGDGHLLPEMKRRYPNVHFAGCQQGEALVRHYASADVFVLPSRTETFGLVLLEALACGVPVAALPVPGPLDVIGNSGAGALEWDLRAAAMAALEIPREFCRSHAERFSWQTSIEQFLRHVVPVGNPSGNHFYAERTPYAGSV
;
A
#
# COMPACT_ATOMS: atom_id res chain seq x y z
N MET A 1 23.31 -5.58 7.87
CA MET A 1 23.42 -5.27 6.42
C MET A 1 23.05 -3.81 6.19
N ARG A 2 23.70 -3.17 5.20
CA ARG A 2 23.36 -1.83 4.74
C ARG A 2 22.39 -1.91 3.55
N PHE A 3 21.18 -1.42 3.72
CA PHE A 3 20.16 -1.38 2.69
C PHE A 3 20.03 0.01 2.07
N ALA A 4 20.11 0.11 0.75
CA ALA A 4 19.66 1.29 0.02
C ALA A 4 18.20 1.08 -0.40
N LEU A 5 17.30 1.86 0.21
CA LEU A 5 15.86 1.85 -0.09
C LEU A 5 15.54 3.05 -1.00
N VAL A 6 15.37 2.82 -2.29
CA VAL A 6 15.12 3.89 -3.27
C VAL A 6 13.64 4.03 -3.56
N SER A 7 13.08 5.23 -3.33
CA SER A 7 11.66 5.49 -3.55
C SER A 7 11.38 6.94 -3.93
N ASP A 8 10.43 7.14 -4.85
CA ASP A 8 9.83 8.44 -5.14
C ASP A 8 8.64 8.76 -4.20
N ALA A 9 8.16 7.75 -3.44
CA ALA A 9 7.12 7.87 -2.42
C ALA A 9 7.73 7.69 -1.02
N TRP A 10 7.66 8.74 -0.19
CA TRP A 10 8.18 8.74 1.17
C TRP A 10 7.43 9.75 2.05
N ARG A 11 7.65 9.71 3.37
CA ARG A 11 7.16 10.76 4.30
C ARG A 11 7.55 12.14 3.75
N PRO A 12 6.71 13.19 3.84
CA PRO A 12 5.43 13.24 4.55
C PRO A 12 4.20 12.80 3.74
N GLN A 13 4.37 12.14 2.58
CA GLN A 13 3.25 11.67 1.77
C GLN A 13 2.37 10.67 2.55
N ILE A 14 1.05 10.88 2.48
CA ILE A 14 0.06 10.01 3.14
C ILE A 14 -0.55 9.08 2.09
N ASN A 15 0.16 7.99 1.78
CA ASN A 15 -0.32 6.95 0.87
C ASN A 15 0.20 5.57 1.30
N GLY A 16 -0.39 4.51 0.76
CA GLY A 16 -0.07 3.13 1.12
C GLY A 16 1.39 2.74 0.85
N VAL A 17 2.01 3.31 -0.19
CA VAL A 17 3.43 3.04 -0.53
C VAL A 17 4.35 3.63 0.53
N ALA A 18 4.19 4.92 0.84
CA ALA A 18 5.01 5.61 1.85
C ALA A 18 4.87 4.93 3.23
N ARG A 19 3.65 4.49 3.61
CA ARG A 19 3.39 3.77 4.87
C ARG A 19 4.07 2.40 4.88
N THR A 20 3.97 1.64 3.81
CA THR A 20 4.64 0.33 3.67
C THR A 20 6.16 0.46 3.79
N LEU A 21 6.75 1.45 3.11
CA LEU A 21 8.19 1.66 3.12
C LEU A 21 8.69 2.20 4.47
N ALA A 22 7.89 3.01 5.16
CA ALA A 22 8.20 3.45 6.52
C ALA A 22 8.19 2.26 7.50
N ALA A 23 7.18 1.38 7.45
CA ALA A 23 7.13 0.18 8.26
C ALA A 23 8.29 -0.79 7.94
N LEU A 24 8.65 -0.93 6.66
CA LEU A 24 9.82 -1.72 6.25
C LEU A 24 11.12 -1.14 6.83
N HIS A 25 11.33 0.19 6.71
CA HIS A 25 12.49 0.86 7.27
C HIS A 25 12.60 0.63 8.77
N ASP A 26 11.50 0.89 9.49
CA ASP A 26 11.48 0.80 10.95
C ASP A 26 11.72 -0.65 11.41
N GLY A 27 11.09 -1.62 10.74
CA GLY A 27 11.27 -3.04 11.05
C GLY A 27 12.65 -3.60 10.72
N LEU A 28 13.23 -3.24 9.58
CA LEU A 28 14.61 -3.62 9.25
C LEU A 28 15.61 -3.01 10.24
N THR A 29 15.37 -1.76 10.66
CA THR A 29 16.21 -1.09 11.66
C THR A 29 16.09 -1.78 13.01
N ALA A 30 14.89 -2.15 13.43
CA ALA A 30 14.67 -2.92 14.67
C ALA A 30 15.32 -4.32 14.60
N ALA A 31 15.42 -4.91 13.40
CA ALA A 31 16.14 -6.17 13.16
C ALA A 31 17.69 -6.01 13.10
N GLY A 32 18.22 -4.83 13.38
CA GLY A 32 19.66 -4.55 13.43
C GLY A 32 20.31 -4.32 12.07
N HIS A 33 19.55 -3.85 11.09
CA HIS A 33 20.08 -3.46 9.78
C HIS A 33 20.21 -1.94 9.67
N ASP A 34 21.20 -1.45 8.91
CA ASP A 34 21.34 -0.05 8.56
C ASP A 34 20.51 0.22 7.29
N VAL A 35 19.47 1.01 7.39
CA VAL A 35 18.58 1.31 6.26
C VAL A 35 18.72 2.77 5.85
N PHE A 36 19.03 3.00 4.57
CA PHE A 36 19.26 4.33 4.00
C PHE A 36 18.20 4.64 2.96
N PRO A 37 17.17 5.43 3.31
CA PRO A 37 16.17 5.88 2.36
C PRO A 37 16.75 6.91 1.39
N LEU A 38 16.73 6.60 0.10
CA LEU A 38 17.11 7.51 -0.98
C LEU A 38 15.81 8.05 -1.62
N THR A 39 15.35 9.19 -1.14
CA THR A 39 14.01 9.75 -1.34
C THR A 39 14.05 11.15 -1.95
N PRO A 40 12.93 11.71 -2.44
CA PRO A 40 12.89 13.02 -3.06
C PRO A 40 13.47 14.16 -2.22
N GLU A 41 13.42 14.07 -0.89
CA GLU A 41 13.96 15.09 0.03
C GLU A 41 15.47 15.34 -0.16
N LEU A 42 16.19 14.33 -0.61
CA LEU A 42 17.63 14.44 -0.90
C LEU A 42 17.94 15.13 -2.24
N PHE A 43 16.93 15.51 -3.01
CA PHE A 43 17.10 16.01 -4.39
C PHE A 43 16.36 17.32 -4.62
N ARG A 44 16.69 18.00 -5.72
CA ARG A 44 15.83 19.05 -6.27
C ARG A 44 14.59 18.40 -6.87
N THR A 45 13.41 18.92 -6.58
CA THR A 45 12.14 18.31 -7.00
C THR A 45 11.20 19.31 -7.62
N VAL A 46 10.27 18.79 -8.44
CA VAL A 46 9.11 19.50 -8.97
C VAL A 46 7.84 18.74 -8.56
N PRO A 47 6.70 19.42 -8.42
CA PRO A 47 5.43 18.71 -8.18
C PRO A 47 5.10 17.83 -9.38
N CYS A 48 4.54 16.63 -9.11
CA CYS A 48 3.98 15.78 -10.16
C CYS A 48 2.77 16.48 -10.80
N PRO A 49 2.67 16.56 -12.14
CA PRO A 49 1.54 17.20 -12.81
C PRO A 49 0.17 16.59 -12.48
N THR A 50 0.15 15.31 -12.14
CA THR A 50 -1.07 14.55 -11.84
C THR A 50 -1.45 14.52 -10.37
N ASP A 51 -0.47 14.76 -9.47
CA ASP A 51 -0.67 14.77 -8.03
C ASP A 51 0.40 15.67 -7.40
N ARG A 52 0.03 16.89 -7.03
CA ARG A 52 0.97 17.91 -6.53
C ARG A 52 1.63 17.53 -5.19
N GLU A 53 1.07 16.61 -4.45
CA GLU A 53 1.65 16.10 -3.21
C GLU A 53 2.86 15.21 -3.49
N VAL A 54 2.89 14.57 -4.65
CA VAL A 54 4.02 13.75 -5.10
C VAL A 54 5.12 14.66 -5.68
N ARG A 55 6.32 14.54 -5.13
CA ARG A 55 7.49 15.32 -5.57
C ARG A 55 8.39 14.46 -6.44
N LEU A 56 8.63 14.87 -7.69
CA LEU A 56 9.48 14.17 -8.64
C LEU A 56 10.89 14.77 -8.64
N ALA A 57 11.90 13.94 -8.39
CA ALA A 57 13.30 14.36 -8.42
C ALA A 57 13.74 14.70 -9.84
N ILE A 58 14.36 15.88 -10.03
CA ILE A 58 14.95 16.30 -11.30
C ILE A 58 16.47 16.10 -11.29
N ALA A 59 17.03 15.73 -12.44
CA ALA A 59 18.47 15.46 -12.59
C ALA A 59 19.04 14.51 -11.51
N ALA A 60 18.26 13.54 -11.07
CA ALA A 60 18.56 12.66 -9.93
C ALA A 60 19.85 11.84 -10.11
N ARG A 61 20.16 11.44 -11.35
CA ARG A 61 21.19 10.45 -11.66
C ARG A 61 22.59 10.76 -11.11
N PRO A 62 23.20 11.95 -11.29
CA PRO A 62 24.57 12.19 -10.79
C PRO A 62 24.65 12.15 -9.26
N ARG A 63 23.65 12.74 -8.57
CA ARG A 63 23.61 12.76 -7.10
C ARG A 63 23.33 11.36 -6.53
N LEU A 64 22.36 10.63 -7.09
CA LEU A 64 22.03 9.26 -6.68
C LEU A 64 23.26 8.34 -6.86
N THR A 65 23.96 8.46 -7.98
CA THR A 65 25.20 7.69 -8.23
C THR A 65 26.23 7.94 -7.13
N ARG A 66 26.49 9.21 -6.77
CA ARG A 66 27.42 9.54 -5.67
C ARG A 66 26.98 9.01 -4.32
N LEU A 67 25.67 9.09 -4.02
CA LEU A 67 25.13 8.56 -2.77
C LEU A 67 25.30 7.04 -2.69
N LEU A 68 24.94 6.30 -3.73
CA LEU A 68 25.10 4.83 -3.76
C LEU A 68 26.57 4.40 -3.71
N GLN A 69 27.48 5.14 -4.36
CA GLN A 69 28.92 4.87 -4.29
C GLN A 69 29.49 5.12 -2.89
N GLY A 70 29.10 6.21 -2.23
CA GLY A 70 29.56 6.51 -0.87
C GLY A 70 28.97 5.56 0.17
N LEU A 71 27.72 5.14 -0.04
CA LEU A 71 27.01 4.23 0.86
C LEU A 71 27.54 2.80 0.79
N MET A 72 27.97 2.34 -0.39
CA MET A 72 28.35 0.93 -0.64
C MET A 72 27.38 -0.06 0.00
N PRO A 73 26.10 -0.07 -0.44
CA PRO A 73 25.09 -0.89 0.20
C PRO A 73 25.32 -2.38 -0.07
N ASP A 74 24.93 -3.23 0.90
CA ASP A 74 24.94 -4.68 0.74
C ASP A 74 23.76 -5.15 -0.12
N ALA A 75 22.63 -4.42 -0.09
CA ALA A 75 21.44 -4.68 -0.91
C ALA A 75 20.78 -3.38 -1.37
N ILE A 76 20.18 -3.42 -2.58
CA ILE A 76 19.46 -2.29 -3.17
C ILE A 76 18.05 -2.73 -3.48
N HIS A 77 17.06 -2.05 -2.88
CA HIS A 77 15.64 -2.20 -3.21
C HIS A 77 15.11 -0.94 -3.86
N ILE A 78 14.55 -1.07 -5.07
CA ILE A 78 13.94 0.01 -5.84
C ILE A 78 12.43 -0.14 -5.74
N ALA A 79 11.82 0.66 -4.87
CA ALA A 79 10.41 0.50 -4.50
C ALA A 79 9.42 1.16 -5.49
N THR A 80 9.87 2.10 -6.32
CA THR A 80 9.00 2.83 -7.25
C THR A 80 9.65 3.00 -8.62
N GLU A 81 8.82 3.17 -9.65
CA GLU A 81 9.22 3.27 -11.07
C GLU A 81 9.50 4.73 -11.50
N GLY A 82 9.44 5.68 -10.59
CA GLY A 82 9.65 7.10 -10.85
C GLY A 82 11.08 7.49 -11.20
N PRO A 83 11.40 8.78 -11.21
CA PRO A 83 12.74 9.30 -11.58
C PRO A 83 13.88 8.71 -10.74
N LEU A 84 13.69 8.55 -9.41
CA LEU A 84 14.70 7.96 -8.54
C LEU A 84 14.89 6.48 -8.83
N GLY A 85 13.78 5.72 -8.96
CA GLY A 85 13.83 4.31 -9.32
C GLY A 85 14.51 4.08 -10.67
N THR A 86 14.19 4.90 -11.67
CA THR A 86 14.83 4.83 -13.00
C THR A 86 16.33 5.12 -12.92
N ALA A 87 16.74 6.10 -12.11
CA ALA A 87 18.16 6.43 -11.92
C ALA A 87 18.92 5.31 -11.21
N ALA A 88 18.35 4.73 -10.14
CA ALA A 88 18.93 3.62 -9.40
C ALA A 88 19.03 2.34 -10.26
N ARG A 89 17.96 2.01 -10.98
CA ARG A 89 17.98 0.90 -11.94
C ARG A 89 19.13 1.02 -12.94
N ARG A 90 19.30 2.21 -13.54
CA ARG A 90 20.40 2.45 -14.50
C ARG A 90 21.78 2.35 -13.86
N TYR A 91 21.91 2.81 -12.61
CA TYR A 91 23.14 2.65 -11.83
C TYR A 91 23.48 1.18 -11.65
N CYS A 92 22.53 0.35 -11.22
CA CYS A 92 22.73 -1.08 -10.99
C CYS A 92 23.09 -1.81 -12.30
N ILE A 93 22.34 -1.58 -13.38
CA ILE A 93 22.59 -2.23 -14.68
C ILE A 93 23.98 -1.89 -15.20
N ASN A 94 24.40 -0.61 -15.18
CA ASN A 94 25.70 -0.18 -15.69
C ASN A 94 26.89 -0.76 -14.91
N ARG A 95 26.65 -1.27 -13.68
CA ARG A 95 27.66 -1.86 -12.79
C ARG A 95 27.48 -3.36 -12.57
N ASN A 96 26.54 -3.95 -13.27
CA ASN A 96 26.18 -5.38 -13.10
C ASN A 96 25.88 -5.74 -11.65
N LEU A 97 25.15 -4.85 -10.92
CA LEU A 97 24.73 -5.06 -9.55
C LEU A 97 23.34 -5.68 -9.50
N HIS A 98 23.12 -6.63 -8.60
CA HIS A 98 21.80 -7.17 -8.31
C HIS A 98 20.97 -6.15 -7.53
N PHE A 99 19.66 -6.15 -7.78
CA PHE A 99 18.69 -5.32 -7.07
C PHE A 99 17.31 -5.97 -7.12
N THR A 100 16.47 -5.61 -6.19
CA THR A 100 15.06 -6.00 -6.17
C THR A 100 14.16 -4.79 -6.45
N THR A 101 12.96 -5.06 -6.93
CA THR A 101 11.94 -4.04 -7.19
C THR A 101 10.61 -4.42 -6.54
N ALA A 102 9.67 -3.47 -6.45
CA ALA A 102 8.31 -3.75 -6.01
C ALA A 102 7.30 -3.16 -6.99
N TYR A 103 6.14 -3.81 -7.11
CA TYR A 103 4.97 -3.33 -7.83
C TYR A 103 3.91 -2.92 -6.82
N HIS A 104 3.76 -1.62 -6.60
CA HIS A 104 2.85 -1.07 -5.59
C HIS A 104 1.56 -0.50 -6.16
N THR A 105 1.58 -0.09 -7.43
CA THR A 105 0.50 0.70 -8.03
C THR A 105 0.07 0.11 -9.35
N LYS A 106 -1.23 -0.08 -9.54
CA LYS A 106 -1.85 -0.50 -10.80
C LYS A 106 -1.83 0.64 -11.83
N TYR A 107 -0.61 1.02 -12.27
CA TYR A 107 -0.45 2.08 -13.27
C TYR A 107 -1.20 1.83 -14.58
N PRO A 108 -1.30 0.57 -15.11
CA PRO A 108 -2.05 0.33 -16.35
C PRO A 108 -3.51 0.78 -16.24
N GLU A 109 -4.19 0.39 -15.17
CA GLU A 109 -5.58 0.77 -14.93
C GLU A 109 -5.72 2.26 -14.64
N TYR A 110 -4.82 2.80 -13.82
CA TYR A 110 -4.80 4.21 -13.45
C TYR A 110 -4.62 5.13 -14.68
N LEU A 111 -3.63 4.83 -15.53
CA LEU A 111 -3.35 5.65 -16.72
C LEU A 111 -4.43 5.48 -17.78
N LYS A 112 -5.01 4.27 -17.92
CA LYS A 112 -6.16 4.04 -18.80
C LYS A 112 -7.37 4.85 -18.36
N ALA A 113 -7.73 4.79 -17.08
CA ALA A 113 -8.89 5.50 -16.54
C ALA A 113 -8.75 7.02 -16.63
N ARG A 114 -7.55 7.55 -16.41
CA ARG A 114 -7.32 9.00 -16.34
C ARG A 114 -6.95 9.65 -17.67
N PHE A 115 -6.25 8.95 -18.55
CA PHE A 115 -5.65 9.50 -19.76
C PHE A 115 -5.97 8.68 -21.03
N GLY A 116 -6.73 7.59 -20.91
CA GLY A 116 -7.03 6.71 -22.04
C GLY A 116 -5.81 5.93 -22.58
N VAL A 117 -4.69 5.88 -21.86
CA VAL A 117 -3.48 5.17 -22.29
C VAL A 117 -3.76 3.68 -22.39
N PRO A 118 -3.44 2.99 -23.51
CA PRO A 118 -3.61 1.55 -23.61
C PRO A 118 -2.83 0.79 -22.53
N MET A 119 -3.50 -0.13 -21.82
CA MET A 119 -2.87 -0.91 -20.76
C MET A 119 -1.65 -1.69 -21.24
N SER A 120 -1.70 -2.22 -22.47
CA SER A 120 -0.58 -2.97 -23.09
C SER A 120 0.71 -2.16 -23.17
N TRP A 121 0.63 -0.86 -23.45
CA TRP A 121 1.81 0.03 -23.49
C TRP A 121 2.38 0.27 -22.09
N THR A 122 1.50 0.45 -21.12
CA THR A 122 1.92 0.63 -19.72
C THR A 122 2.56 -0.66 -19.20
N TYR A 123 1.96 -1.82 -19.44
CA TYR A 123 2.56 -3.12 -19.08
C TYR A 123 3.91 -3.33 -19.76
N ALA A 124 4.06 -3.01 -21.06
CA ALA A 124 5.34 -3.12 -21.76
C ALA A 124 6.43 -2.24 -21.13
N THR A 125 6.08 -1.01 -20.73
CA THR A 125 6.99 -0.08 -20.05
C THR A 125 7.41 -0.61 -18.69
N LEU A 126 6.47 -1.10 -17.89
CA LEU A 126 6.73 -1.67 -16.57
C LEU A 126 7.56 -2.95 -16.67
N ARG A 127 7.25 -3.87 -17.61
CA ARG A 127 8.10 -5.05 -17.86
C ARG A 127 9.54 -4.65 -18.18
N ARG A 128 9.73 -3.64 -19.06
CA ARG A 128 11.08 -3.12 -19.36
C ARG A 128 11.78 -2.58 -18.13
N PHE A 129 11.04 -1.94 -17.23
CA PHE A 129 11.61 -1.43 -15.97
C PHE A 129 12.05 -2.59 -15.07
N HIS A 130 11.20 -3.58 -14.84
CA HIS A 130 11.44 -4.65 -13.87
C HIS A 130 12.33 -5.79 -14.38
N ARG A 131 12.49 -5.97 -15.70
CA ARG A 131 13.13 -7.17 -16.29
C ARG A 131 14.53 -7.51 -15.80
N HIS A 132 15.27 -6.54 -15.24
CA HIS A 132 16.64 -6.75 -14.73
C HIS A 132 16.68 -6.92 -13.22
N SER A 133 15.55 -6.83 -12.51
CA SER A 133 15.51 -7.09 -11.08
C SER A 133 15.67 -8.56 -10.78
N SER A 134 16.30 -8.89 -9.67
CA SER A 134 16.43 -10.28 -9.19
C SER A 134 15.11 -10.83 -8.67
N ALA A 135 14.25 -9.97 -8.11
CA ALA A 135 12.88 -10.27 -7.73
C ALA A 135 12.00 -9.03 -7.88
N ILE A 136 10.74 -9.23 -8.26
CA ILE A 136 9.69 -8.20 -8.29
C ILE A 136 8.73 -8.51 -7.16
N MET A 137 8.73 -7.72 -6.11
CA MET A 137 7.89 -7.93 -4.93
C MET A 137 6.48 -7.41 -5.17
N VAL A 138 5.48 -8.26 -4.95
CA VAL A 138 4.06 -7.97 -5.15
C VAL A 138 3.28 -8.22 -3.87
N ALA A 139 2.21 -7.45 -3.65
CA ALA A 139 1.52 -7.43 -2.37
C ALA A 139 0.61 -8.64 -2.14
N THR A 140 0.04 -9.21 -3.21
CA THR A 140 -1.01 -10.24 -3.14
C THR A 140 -0.86 -11.27 -4.24
N GLU A 141 -1.49 -12.44 -4.05
CA GLU A 141 -1.45 -13.54 -5.02
C GLU A 141 -2.19 -13.18 -6.31
N ASN A 142 -3.36 -12.54 -6.23
CA ASN A 142 -4.10 -12.11 -7.42
C ASN A 142 -3.29 -11.11 -8.27
N VAL A 143 -2.58 -10.17 -7.65
CA VAL A 143 -1.67 -9.27 -8.37
C VAL A 143 -0.50 -10.04 -8.98
N ARG A 144 0.03 -11.06 -8.28
CA ARG A 144 1.10 -11.92 -8.81
C ARG A 144 0.66 -12.65 -10.06
N LEU A 145 -0.52 -13.26 -10.04
CA LEU A 145 -1.09 -13.98 -11.18
C LEU A 145 -1.36 -13.04 -12.36
N GLU A 146 -1.99 -11.89 -12.10
CA GLU A 146 -2.25 -10.87 -13.12
C GLU A 146 -0.97 -10.40 -13.82
N LEU A 147 0.10 -10.15 -13.06
CA LEU A 147 1.38 -9.74 -13.64
C LEU A 147 2.05 -10.89 -14.42
N ALA A 148 1.94 -12.14 -13.94
CA ALA A 148 2.46 -13.30 -14.64
C ALA A 148 1.77 -13.48 -16.02
N GLU A 149 0.44 -13.33 -16.07
CA GLU A 149 -0.34 -13.34 -17.32
C GLU A 149 0.09 -12.22 -18.28
N ASN A 150 0.51 -11.07 -17.72
CA ASN A 150 1.06 -9.95 -18.48
C ASN A 150 2.57 -10.08 -18.78
N GLY A 151 3.17 -11.27 -18.58
CA GLY A 151 4.53 -11.59 -18.96
C GLY A 151 5.62 -11.01 -18.05
N PHE A 152 5.32 -10.82 -16.77
CA PHE A 152 6.33 -10.52 -15.75
C PHE A 152 6.88 -11.82 -15.18
N GLU A 153 8.18 -11.83 -14.92
CA GLU A 153 8.91 -12.96 -14.35
C GLU A 153 9.46 -12.61 -12.96
N ARG A 154 9.93 -13.61 -12.21
CA ARG A 154 10.57 -13.44 -10.88
C ARG A 154 9.71 -12.68 -9.88
N LEU A 155 8.40 -12.95 -9.92
CA LEU A 155 7.42 -12.38 -9.01
C LEU A 155 7.52 -13.06 -7.64
N ALA A 156 7.64 -12.29 -6.58
CA ALA A 156 7.76 -12.76 -5.21
C ALA A 156 6.70 -12.09 -4.31
N LEU A 157 6.02 -12.88 -3.49
CA LEU A 157 5.03 -12.36 -2.55
C LEU A 157 5.73 -11.60 -1.42
N TRP A 158 5.28 -10.38 -1.22
CA TRP A 158 5.63 -9.54 -0.10
C TRP A 158 4.37 -8.84 0.41
N THR A 159 3.70 -9.49 1.35
CA THR A 159 2.44 -9.00 1.93
C THR A 159 2.64 -7.76 2.79
N ARG A 160 1.54 -7.22 3.30
CA ARG A 160 1.56 -6.07 4.20
C ARG A 160 1.09 -6.49 5.57
N GLY A 161 1.36 -5.66 6.56
CA GLY A 161 0.88 -5.84 7.91
C GLY A 161 0.04 -4.66 8.38
N VAL A 162 -0.51 -4.81 9.57
CA VAL A 162 -1.18 -3.75 10.31
C VAL A 162 -0.59 -3.65 11.72
N ASP A 163 -0.51 -2.44 12.24
CA ASP A 163 -0.14 -2.21 13.64
C ASP A 163 -1.36 -2.46 14.54
N ILE A 164 -1.46 -3.69 15.07
CA ILE A 164 -2.56 -4.10 15.93
C ILE A 164 -2.51 -3.48 17.32
N THR A 165 -1.42 -2.83 17.70
CA THR A 165 -1.32 -2.09 18.97
C THR A 165 -1.94 -0.70 18.85
N LEU A 166 -1.76 -0.07 17.70
CA LEU A 166 -2.40 1.19 17.35
C LEU A 166 -3.86 0.97 16.97
N PHE A 167 -4.12 0.15 15.95
CA PHE A 167 -5.47 -0.16 15.47
C PHE A 167 -6.08 -1.27 16.32
N ARG A 168 -6.97 -0.89 17.23
CA ARG A 168 -7.56 -1.79 18.22
C ARG A 168 -9.02 -1.45 18.51
N PRO A 169 -9.83 -2.43 18.93
CA PRO A 169 -11.18 -2.19 19.42
C PRO A 169 -11.17 -1.42 20.75
N GLY A 170 -12.35 -0.91 21.16
CA GLY A 170 -12.57 -0.32 22.47
C GLY A 170 -12.12 1.14 22.59
N CYS A 171 -11.64 1.77 21.51
CA CYS A 171 -11.37 3.20 21.51
C CYS A 171 -12.67 4.02 21.51
N PRO A 172 -12.72 5.18 22.18
CA PRO A 172 -13.88 6.06 22.12
C PRO A 172 -14.08 6.60 20.70
N PRO A 173 -15.34 6.68 20.20
CA PRO A 173 -15.62 7.17 18.86
C PRO A 173 -15.20 8.65 18.71
N ALA A 174 -14.79 9.04 17.49
CA ALA A 174 -14.45 10.43 17.15
C ALA A 174 -15.70 11.29 16.94
N VAL A 175 -16.78 10.68 16.42
CA VAL A 175 -18.03 11.34 16.09
C VAL A 175 -19.20 10.51 16.60
N ASN A 176 -20.26 11.21 17.02
CA ASN A 176 -21.54 10.59 17.39
C ASN A 176 -22.55 10.89 16.29
N MET A 177 -22.97 9.87 15.55
CA MET A 177 -23.86 9.97 14.39
C MET A 177 -24.96 8.91 14.47
N PRO A 178 -26.13 9.14 13.82
CA PRO A 178 -27.17 8.11 13.70
C PRO A 178 -26.60 6.80 13.11
N ARG A 179 -26.88 5.71 13.80
CA ARG A 179 -26.40 4.37 13.38
C ARG A 179 -27.39 3.69 12.42
N PRO A 180 -26.91 2.75 11.60
CA PRO A 180 -25.50 2.35 11.43
C PRO A 180 -24.63 3.43 10.74
N VAL A 181 -23.33 3.48 11.07
CA VAL A 181 -22.36 4.39 10.46
C VAL A 181 -21.50 3.63 9.46
N PHE A 182 -21.57 4.03 8.19
CA PHE A 182 -20.76 3.49 7.10
C PHE A 182 -19.58 4.42 6.85
N LEU A 183 -18.37 3.89 7.01
CA LEU A 183 -17.10 4.63 6.93
C LEU A 183 -16.33 4.32 5.65
N CYS A 184 -15.84 5.33 4.95
CA CYS A 184 -14.81 5.19 3.94
C CYS A 184 -13.56 5.98 4.35
N VAL A 185 -12.38 5.35 4.29
CA VAL A 185 -11.09 6.01 4.53
C VAL A 185 -10.25 5.90 3.26
N SER A 186 -10.02 7.02 2.58
CA SER A 186 -9.22 7.03 1.35
C SER A 186 -8.77 8.43 0.98
N ARG A 187 -7.82 8.53 0.03
CA ARG A 187 -7.65 9.80 -0.71
C ARG A 187 -8.95 10.10 -1.47
N ILE A 188 -9.32 11.37 -1.53
CA ILE A 188 -10.51 11.82 -2.28
C ILE A 188 -10.07 12.19 -3.70
N ALA A 189 -9.95 11.14 -4.52
CA ALA A 189 -9.45 11.18 -5.89
C ALA A 189 -10.28 10.25 -6.79
N ALA A 190 -10.23 10.47 -8.09
CA ALA A 190 -11.09 9.79 -9.05
C ALA A 190 -10.97 8.25 -9.00
N GLU A 191 -9.75 7.72 -8.84
CA GLU A 191 -9.48 6.28 -8.80
C GLU A 191 -10.04 5.58 -7.54
N LYS A 192 -10.53 6.33 -6.56
CA LYS A 192 -11.14 5.77 -5.34
C LYS A 192 -12.65 5.61 -5.44
N ASP A 193 -13.27 6.04 -6.54
CA ASP A 193 -14.69 5.82 -6.87
C ASP A 193 -15.64 6.20 -5.71
N LEU A 194 -15.30 7.22 -4.92
CA LEU A 194 -16.07 7.63 -3.75
C LEU A 194 -17.56 7.87 -4.04
N PRO A 195 -17.99 8.44 -5.20
CA PRO A 195 -19.39 8.57 -5.55
C PRO A 195 -20.15 7.24 -5.53
N VAL A 196 -19.54 6.13 -5.91
CA VAL A 196 -20.18 4.79 -5.87
C VAL A 196 -20.68 4.44 -4.47
N PHE A 197 -19.94 4.82 -3.43
CA PHE A 197 -20.39 4.68 -2.04
C PHE A 197 -21.39 5.76 -1.63
N LEU A 198 -21.15 7.01 -2.03
CA LEU A 198 -21.96 8.13 -1.57
C LEU A 198 -23.37 8.14 -2.18
N ASP A 199 -23.54 7.60 -3.38
CA ASP A 199 -24.84 7.48 -4.06
C ASP A 199 -25.68 6.29 -3.55
N LEU A 200 -25.11 5.37 -2.71
CA LEU A 200 -25.90 4.24 -2.16
C LEU A 200 -27.01 4.73 -1.25
N ASP A 201 -28.19 4.13 -1.37
CA ASP A 201 -29.26 4.27 -0.39
C ASP A 201 -29.00 3.32 0.78
N LEU A 202 -28.39 3.84 1.86
CA LEU A 202 -28.04 3.11 3.08
C LEU A 202 -28.75 3.74 4.28
N PRO A 203 -29.21 2.92 5.25
CA PRO A 203 -29.75 3.47 6.51
C PRO A 203 -28.65 4.16 7.32
N GLY A 204 -29.02 5.10 8.17
CA GLY A 204 -28.09 5.76 9.10
C GLY A 204 -27.18 6.80 8.44
N SER A 205 -25.88 6.73 8.71
CA SER A 205 -24.96 7.83 8.39
C SER A 205 -23.78 7.40 7.54
N LYS A 206 -23.27 8.31 6.70
CA LYS A 206 -22.05 8.14 5.92
C LYS A 206 -20.94 9.04 6.47
N LEU A 207 -19.78 8.44 6.75
CA LEU A 207 -18.58 9.11 7.25
C LEU A 207 -17.43 8.89 6.26
N VAL A 208 -16.76 9.98 5.88
CA VAL A 208 -15.58 9.93 5.00
C VAL A 208 -14.39 10.55 5.71
N VAL A 209 -13.30 9.78 5.80
CA VAL A 209 -12.01 10.25 6.32
C VAL A 209 -11.00 10.27 5.19
N GLY A 210 -10.38 11.41 4.99
CA GLY A 210 -9.37 11.64 3.97
C GLY A 210 -9.41 13.02 3.38
N ASP A 211 -8.46 13.27 2.49
CA ASP A 211 -8.33 14.54 1.76
C ASP A 211 -7.99 14.27 0.29
N GLY A 212 -8.05 15.30 -0.53
CA GLY A 212 -7.72 15.21 -1.94
C GLY A 212 -8.38 16.30 -2.77
N HIS A 213 -7.95 16.40 -4.02
CA HIS A 213 -8.36 17.49 -4.91
C HIS A 213 -9.88 17.52 -5.21
N LEU A 214 -10.58 16.40 -5.04
CA LEU A 214 -12.04 16.31 -5.23
C LEU A 214 -12.86 16.62 -3.95
N LEU A 215 -12.22 16.80 -2.78
CA LEU A 215 -12.95 17.05 -1.53
C LEU A 215 -13.92 18.24 -1.59
N PRO A 216 -13.56 19.40 -2.15
CA PRO A 216 -14.49 20.54 -2.25
C PRO A 216 -15.73 20.22 -3.10
N GLU A 217 -15.56 19.45 -4.17
CA GLU A 217 -16.66 19.00 -5.03
C GLU A 217 -17.56 18.02 -4.30
N MET A 218 -16.97 16.99 -3.63
CA MET A 218 -17.72 16.00 -2.88
C MET A 218 -18.55 16.62 -1.76
N LYS A 219 -17.99 17.58 -1.01
CA LYS A 219 -18.75 18.30 0.03
C LYS A 219 -19.95 19.09 -0.52
N ARG A 220 -19.83 19.67 -1.70
CA ARG A 220 -20.96 20.39 -2.35
C ARG A 220 -22.03 19.43 -2.84
N ARG A 221 -21.62 18.30 -3.43
CA ARG A 221 -22.53 17.30 -4.00
C ARG A 221 -23.25 16.48 -2.92
N TYR A 222 -22.61 16.24 -1.78
CA TYR A 222 -23.12 15.39 -0.71
C TYR A 222 -23.14 16.13 0.65
N PRO A 223 -24.03 17.13 0.83
CA PRO A 223 -24.04 17.98 2.03
C PRO A 223 -24.40 17.22 3.31
N ASN A 224 -25.08 16.09 3.21
CA ASN A 224 -25.47 15.26 4.35
C ASN A 224 -24.40 14.25 4.77
N VAL A 225 -23.28 14.15 4.06
CA VAL A 225 -22.16 13.26 4.40
C VAL A 225 -21.18 14.00 5.32
N HIS A 226 -20.74 13.32 6.36
CA HIS A 226 -19.71 13.87 7.24
C HIS A 226 -18.31 13.61 6.67
N PHE A 227 -17.60 14.67 6.30
CA PHE A 227 -16.22 14.65 5.83
C PHE A 227 -15.29 15.14 6.93
N ALA A 228 -14.58 14.22 7.59
CA ALA A 228 -13.70 14.50 8.73
C ALA A 228 -12.31 15.04 8.34
N GLY A 229 -12.01 15.13 7.03
CA GLY A 229 -10.67 15.48 6.56
C GLY A 229 -9.65 14.36 6.78
N CYS A 230 -8.37 14.66 6.56
CA CYS A 230 -7.29 13.69 6.76
C CYS A 230 -7.05 13.45 8.25
N GLN A 231 -7.01 12.18 8.67
CA GLN A 231 -6.76 11.76 10.05
C GLN A 231 -5.64 10.72 10.09
N GLN A 232 -4.87 10.68 11.17
CA GLN A 232 -3.75 9.76 11.38
C GLN A 232 -3.66 9.30 12.84
N GLY A 233 -2.93 8.20 13.08
CA GLY A 233 -2.69 7.68 14.42
C GLY A 233 -3.98 7.44 15.21
N GLU A 234 -4.00 7.77 16.47
CA GLU A 234 -5.15 7.59 17.38
C GLU A 234 -6.42 8.34 16.91
N ALA A 235 -6.27 9.49 16.23
CA ALA A 235 -7.42 10.18 15.67
C ALA A 235 -8.11 9.35 14.57
N LEU A 236 -7.35 8.66 13.72
CA LEU A 236 -7.89 7.74 12.72
C LEU A 236 -8.53 6.51 13.36
N VAL A 237 -7.90 5.92 14.40
CA VAL A 237 -8.47 4.80 15.16
C VAL A 237 -9.85 5.15 15.73
N ARG A 238 -10.01 6.34 16.29
CA ARG A 238 -11.29 6.83 16.81
C ARG A 238 -12.37 6.99 15.72
N HIS A 239 -11.98 7.28 14.48
CA HIS A 239 -12.93 7.31 13.36
C HIS A 239 -13.36 5.88 12.96
N TYR A 240 -12.43 4.91 12.95
CA TYR A 240 -12.82 3.49 12.81
C TYR A 240 -13.76 3.04 13.94
N ALA A 241 -13.48 3.44 15.17
CA ALA A 241 -14.34 3.12 16.32
C ALA A 241 -15.75 3.74 16.23
N SER A 242 -15.94 4.79 15.43
CA SER A 242 -17.26 5.38 15.15
C SER A 242 -18.10 4.55 14.20
N ALA A 243 -17.50 3.60 13.44
CA ALA A 243 -18.14 2.90 12.35
C ALA A 243 -18.74 1.56 12.74
N ASP A 244 -19.80 1.18 12.01
CA ASP A 244 -20.38 -0.16 12.03
C ASP A 244 -19.89 -1.01 10.86
N VAL A 245 -19.68 -0.38 9.70
CA VAL A 245 -19.14 -1.01 8.49
C VAL A 245 -18.11 -0.09 7.83
N PHE A 246 -16.99 -0.65 7.41
CA PHE A 246 -16.04 0.01 6.52
C PHE A 246 -16.38 -0.31 5.07
N VAL A 247 -16.54 0.71 4.22
CA VAL A 247 -16.91 0.55 2.80
C VAL A 247 -15.76 0.96 1.91
N LEU A 248 -15.30 0.06 1.03
CA LEU A 248 -14.28 0.32 0.03
C LEU A 248 -14.87 0.26 -1.38
N PRO A 249 -15.18 1.40 -2.02
CA PRO A 249 -15.76 1.41 -3.36
C PRO A 249 -14.74 1.28 -4.50
N SER A 250 -13.43 1.31 -4.19
CA SER A 250 -12.33 1.36 -5.16
C SER A 250 -12.25 0.09 -6.02
N ARG A 251 -12.13 0.24 -7.34
CA ARG A 251 -11.96 -0.85 -8.32
C ARG A 251 -10.50 -1.20 -8.59
N THR A 252 -9.55 -0.39 -8.15
CA THR A 252 -8.12 -0.49 -8.49
C THR A 252 -7.24 -0.67 -7.27
N GLU A 253 -7.69 -1.46 -6.30
CA GLU A 253 -6.92 -1.71 -5.08
C GLU A 253 -5.92 -2.84 -5.28
N THR A 254 -4.65 -2.61 -4.90
CA THR A 254 -3.59 -3.64 -4.97
C THR A 254 -3.51 -4.48 -3.71
N PHE A 255 -3.80 -3.88 -2.55
CA PHE A 255 -3.82 -4.54 -1.25
C PHE A 255 -4.89 -3.93 -0.35
N GLY A 256 -4.83 -2.61 -0.07
CA GLY A 256 -5.78 -1.93 0.78
C GLY A 256 -5.41 -2.00 2.26
N LEU A 257 -4.36 -1.29 2.70
CA LEU A 257 -3.98 -1.21 4.12
C LEU A 257 -5.16 -0.80 5.03
N VAL A 258 -6.03 0.06 4.52
CA VAL A 258 -7.24 0.54 5.22
C VAL A 258 -8.23 -0.58 5.55
N LEU A 259 -8.22 -1.70 4.77
CA LEU A 259 -9.00 -2.90 5.08
C LEU A 259 -8.51 -3.52 6.39
N LEU A 260 -7.19 -3.72 6.49
CA LEU A 260 -6.60 -4.28 7.71
C LEU A 260 -6.77 -3.37 8.93
N GLU A 261 -6.71 -2.05 8.73
CA GLU A 261 -6.95 -1.07 9.79
C GLU A 261 -8.37 -1.16 10.33
N ALA A 262 -9.36 -1.24 9.42
CA ALA A 262 -10.76 -1.43 9.79
C ALA A 262 -10.95 -2.75 10.56
N LEU A 263 -10.45 -3.86 10.00
CA LEU A 263 -10.54 -5.18 10.62
C LEU A 263 -9.84 -5.22 11.99
N ALA A 264 -8.66 -4.59 12.11
CA ALA A 264 -7.94 -4.52 13.38
C ALA A 264 -8.69 -3.73 14.45
N CYS A 265 -9.50 -2.75 14.05
CA CYS A 265 -10.44 -2.04 14.93
C CYS A 265 -11.76 -2.81 15.18
N GLY A 266 -11.90 -4.03 14.66
CA GLY A 266 -13.12 -4.84 14.77
C GLY A 266 -14.25 -4.30 13.89
N VAL A 267 -13.95 -3.61 12.80
CA VAL A 267 -14.96 -3.07 11.87
C VAL A 267 -15.02 -3.96 10.63
N PRO A 268 -16.19 -4.60 10.36
CA PRO A 268 -16.36 -5.45 9.19
C PRO A 268 -16.29 -4.63 7.89
N VAL A 269 -15.83 -5.28 6.84
CA VAL A 269 -15.58 -4.64 5.54
C VAL A 269 -16.65 -5.01 4.54
N ALA A 270 -17.11 -4.00 3.78
CA ALA A 270 -17.87 -4.15 2.54
C ALA A 270 -17.04 -3.63 1.37
N ALA A 271 -16.78 -4.44 0.36
CA ALA A 271 -15.97 -4.03 -0.77
C ALA A 271 -16.38 -4.73 -2.08
N LEU A 272 -15.90 -4.19 -3.19
CA LEU A 272 -16.00 -4.87 -4.48
C LEU A 272 -15.03 -6.07 -4.53
N PRO A 273 -15.37 -7.18 -5.22
CA PRO A 273 -14.51 -8.36 -5.34
C PRO A 273 -13.37 -8.12 -6.36
N VAL A 274 -12.46 -7.22 -6.00
CA VAL A 274 -11.24 -6.89 -6.77
C VAL A 274 -10.00 -7.43 -6.05
N PRO A 275 -8.82 -7.53 -6.71
CA PRO A 275 -7.65 -8.24 -6.18
C PRO A 275 -7.30 -7.95 -4.71
N GLY A 276 -7.19 -6.69 -4.29
CA GLY A 276 -6.87 -6.36 -2.91
C GLY A 276 -7.86 -6.92 -1.89
N PRO A 277 -9.15 -6.58 -1.95
CA PRO A 277 -10.18 -7.19 -1.09
C PRO A 277 -10.28 -8.71 -1.18
N LEU A 278 -10.15 -9.30 -2.38
CA LEU A 278 -10.17 -10.77 -2.55
C LEU A 278 -9.02 -11.45 -1.80
N ASP A 279 -7.82 -10.87 -1.82
CA ASP A 279 -6.65 -11.44 -1.15
C ASP A 279 -6.64 -11.16 0.36
N VAL A 280 -7.11 -9.98 0.78
CA VAL A 280 -7.08 -9.58 2.19
C VAL A 280 -8.24 -10.19 2.97
N ILE A 281 -9.43 -10.26 2.38
CA ILE A 281 -10.65 -10.75 3.04
C ILE A 281 -10.99 -12.16 2.56
N GLY A 282 -11.10 -12.37 1.24
CA GLY A 282 -11.46 -13.66 0.66
C GLY A 282 -12.67 -14.29 1.34
N ASN A 283 -12.53 -15.56 1.73
CA ASN A 283 -13.54 -16.34 2.43
C ASN A 283 -13.37 -16.33 3.96
N SER A 284 -12.72 -15.32 4.54
CA SER A 284 -12.41 -15.27 5.98
C SER A 284 -13.63 -15.07 6.88
N GLY A 285 -14.75 -14.60 6.33
CA GLY A 285 -15.92 -14.18 7.10
C GLY A 285 -15.78 -12.80 7.78
N ALA A 286 -14.67 -12.07 7.55
CA ALA A 286 -14.43 -10.75 8.15
C ALA A 286 -14.95 -9.58 7.29
N GLY A 287 -15.58 -9.87 6.16
CA GLY A 287 -16.18 -8.88 5.26
C GLY A 287 -17.08 -9.51 4.22
N ALA A 288 -17.84 -8.68 3.53
CA ALA A 288 -18.70 -9.03 2.41
C ALA A 288 -18.15 -8.43 1.12
N LEU A 289 -17.94 -9.27 0.10
CA LEU A 289 -17.39 -8.89 -1.19
C LEU A 289 -18.42 -9.15 -2.29
N GLU A 290 -19.05 -8.08 -2.80
CA GLU A 290 -20.11 -8.16 -3.80
C GLU A 290 -19.95 -7.04 -4.83
N TRP A 291 -20.35 -7.31 -6.09
CA TRP A 291 -20.44 -6.26 -7.12
C TRP A 291 -21.54 -5.24 -6.82
N ASP A 292 -22.61 -5.67 -6.15
CA ASP A 292 -23.58 -4.78 -5.51
C ASP A 292 -23.04 -4.33 -4.16
N LEU A 293 -22.39 -3.16 -4.14
CA LEU A 293 -21.77 -2.62 -2.95
C LEU A 293 -22.80 -2.31 -1.83
N ARG A 294 -24.09 -2.07 -2.19
CA ARG A 294 -25.16 -1.92 -1.21
C ARG A 294 -25.43 -3.26 -0.51
N ALA A 295 -25.55 -4.34 -1.28
CA ALA A 295 -25.72 -5.68 -0.72
C ALA A 295 -24.54 -6.04 0.19
N ALA A 296 -23.29 -5.79 -0.24
CA ALA A 296 -22.10 -5.98 0.59
C ALA A 296 -22.16 -5.18 1.90
N ALA A 297 -22.56 -3.90 1.83
CA ALA A 297 -22.65 -3.03 3.01
C ALA A 297 -23.70 -3.51 4.02
N MET A 298 -24.84 -3.98 3.54
CA MET A 298 -25.90 -4.52 4.41
C MET A 298 -25.51 -5.88 5.01
N ALA A 299 -24.89 -6.77 4.21
CA ALA A 299 -24.41 -8.05 4.71
C ALA A 299 -23.29 -7.90 5.76
N ALA A 300 -22.42 -6.91 5.59
CA ALA A 300 -21.34 -6.63 6.53
C ALA A 300 -21.85 -6.20 7.93
N LEU A 301 -23.06 -5.65 8.06
CA LEU A 301 -23.64 -5.30 9.37
C LEU A 301 -23.86 -6.51 10.27
N GLU A 302 -24.06 -7.71 9.70
CA GLU A 302 -24.32 -8.95 10.42
C GLU A 302 -23.03 -9.68 10.86
N ILE A 303 -21.85 -9.17 10.47
CA ILE A 303 -20.57 -9.82 10.75
C ILE A 303 -20.10 -9.47 12.17
N PRO A 304 -19.80 -10.50 13.02
CA PRO A 304 -19.28 -10.27 14.36
C PRO A 304 -17.91 -9.58 14.35
N ARG A 305 -17.75 -8.56 15.20
CA ARG A 305 -16.54 -7.73 15.27
C ARG A 305 -15.29 -8.51 15.68
N GLU A 306 -15.42 -9.54 16.49
CA GLU A 306 -14.34 -10.41 16.93
C GLU A 306 -13.72 -11.20 15.75
N PHE A 307 -14.49 -11.58 14.74
CA PHE A 307 -13.96 -12.24 13.54
C PHE A 307 -13.05 -11.30 12.73
N CYS A 308 -13.44 -10.03 12.63
CA CYS A 308 -12.65 -9.00 11.97
C CYS A 308 -11.28 -8.85 12.63
N ARG A 309 -11.25 -8.70 13.95
CA ARG A 309 -10.03 -8.56 14.74
C ARG A 309 -9.12 -9.78 14.61
N SER A 310 -9.65 -10.98 14.83
CA SER A 310 -8.88 -12.23 14.73
C SER A 310 -8.29 -12.44 13.34
N HIS A 311 -9.00 -12.00 12.29
CA HIS A 311 -8.49 -12.07 10.92
C HIS A 311 -7.33 -11.08 10.70
N ALA A 312 -7.44 -9.83 11.17
CA ALA A 312 -6.39 -8.82 11.05
C ALA A 312 -5.08 -9.22 11.75
N GLU A 313 -5.15 -9.92 12.87
CA GLU A 313 -3.98 -10.38 13.64
C GLU A 313 -3.07 -11.34 12.86
N ARG A 314 -3.58 -11.94 11.77
CA ARG A 314 -2.79 -12.79 10.87
C ARG A 314 -1.86 -11.99 9.95
N PHE A 315 -2.04 -10.67 9.87
CA PHE A 315 -1.27 -9.76 9.01
C PHE A 315 -0.32 -8.91 9.84
N SER A 316 0.85 -9.44 10.16
CA SER A 316 1.84 -8.72 10.95
C SER A 316 2.91 -8.06 10.07
N TRP A 317 3.40 -6.90 10.48
CA TRP A 317 4.57 -6.28 9.86
C TRP A 317 5.82 -7.15 10.02
N GLN A 318 5.93 -7.91 11.12
CA GLN A 318 7.03 -8.86 11.33
C GLN A 318 7.11 -9.89 10.19
N THR A 319 6.00 -10.54 9.88
CA THR A 319 5.92 -11.50 8.75
C THR A 319 6.24 -10.84 7.41
N SER A 320 5.78 -9.59 7.21
CA SER A 320 6.09 -8.81 6.00
C SER A 320 7.59 -8.56 5.85
N ILE A 321 8.29 -8.19 6.94
CA ILE A 321 9.72 -7.94 6.95
C ILE A 321 10.50 -9.22 6.68
N GLU A 322 10.11 -10.35 7.28
CA GLU A 322 10.71 -11.65 7.03
C GLU A 322 10.56 -12.09 5.57
N GLN A 323 9.39 -11.85 4.96
CA GLN A 323 9.19 -12.10 3.52
C GLN A 323 10.10 -11.22 2.67
N PHE A 324 10.22 -9.92 3.00
CA PHE A 324 11.13 -9.01 2.31
C PHE A 324 12.57 -9.52 2.36
N LEU A 325 13.06 -9.88 3.55
CA LEU A 325 14.42 -10.38 3.76
C LEU A 325 14.70 -11.69 3.00
N ARG A 326 13.69 -12.55 2.83
CA ARG A 326 13.82 -13.79 2.02
C ARG A 326 14.03 -13.53 0.53
N HIS A 327 13.53 -12.41 0.02
CA HIS A 327 13.54 -12.09 -1.41
C HIS A 327 14.61 -11.06 -1.81
N VAL A 328 15.16 -10.34 -0.85
CA VAL A 328 16.23 -9.38 -1.14
C VAL A 328 17.52 -10.12 -1.47
N VAL A 329 18.27 -9.59 -2.45
CA VAL A 329 19.50 -10.21 -2.96
C VAL A 329 20.68 -9.27 -2.75
N PRO A 330 21.82 -9.75 -2.24
CA PRO A 330 23.04 -8.94 -2.14
C PRO A 330 23.53 -8.43 -3.50
N VAL A 331 24.07 -7.21 -3.53
CA VAL A 331 24.49 -6.53 -4.78
C VAL A 331 25.58 -7.28 -5.56
N GLY A 332 26.41 -8.08 -4.88
CA GLY A 332 27.58 -8.79 -5.47
C GLY A 332 27.42 -10.29 -5.66
N ASN A 333 26.24 -10.88 -5.43
CA ASN A 333 26.04 -12.33 -5.49
C ASN A 333 25.26 -12.78 -6.76
N PRO A 334 25.95 -13.39 -7.76
CA PRO A 334 25.28 -13.89 -8.98
C PRO A 334 24.45 -15.16 -8.78
N SER A 335 24.64 -15.91 -7.70
CA SER A 335 24.10 -17.26 -7.53
C SER A 335 22.89 -17.35 -6.60
N GLY A 336 22.01 -16.39 -6.55
CA GLY A 336 20.65 -16.53 -6.00
C GLY A 336 20.46 -17.29 -4.67
N ASN A 337 21.52 -17.56 -3.91
CA ASN A 337 21.42 -18.21 -2.60
C ASN A 337 20.84 -17.20 -1.61
N HIS A 338 19.61 -17.45 -1.21
CA HIS A 338 18.91 -16.71 -0.18
C HIS A 338 19.73 -16.67 1.11
N PHE A 339 20.14 -15.50 1.54
CA PHE A 339 20.97 -15.25 2.71
C PHE A 339 20.39 -15.80 4.03
N TYR A 340 19.13 -16.22 4.01
CA TYR A 340 18.36 -16.63 5.20
C TYR A 340 17.89 -18.08 5.20
N ALA A 341 18.38 -18.93 4.27
CA ALA A 341 17.98 -20.35 4.25
C ALA A 341 18.48 -21.16 5.46
N GLU A 342 19.42 -20.65 6.28
CA GLU A 342 20.07 -21.42 7.35
C GLU A 342 20.15 -20.71 8.72
N ARG A 343 19.30 -19.74 9.03
CA ARG A 343 19.21 -19.24 10.41
C ARG A 343 17.89 -19.62 11.04
N THR A 344 17.99 -20.52 12.01
CA THR A 344 16.99 -21.01 12.97
C THR A 344 16.01 -19.93 13.46
N PRO A 345 14.77 -20.34 13.83
CA PRO A 345 13.76 -19.42 14.30
C PRO A 345 14.20 -18.70 15.56
N TYR A 346 13.96 -17.40 15.60
CA TYR A 346 14.10 -16.57 16.77
C TYR A 346 13.23 -17.18 17.88
N ALA A 347 13.87 -17.82 18.85
CA ALA A 347 13.25 -18.21 20.10
C ALA A 347 13.04 -16.91 20.91
N GLY A 348 11.86 -16.33 20.78
CA GLY A 348 11.40 -15.28 21.66
C GLY A 348 11.17 -15.88 23.04
N SER A 349 12.03 -15.53 23.98
CA SER A 349 11.81 -15.79 25.41
C SER A 349 10.70 -14.87 25.92
N VAL A 350 9.66 -15.49 26.47
CA VAL A 350 8.68 -15.13 27.52
C VAL A 350 8.35 -13.64 27.67
#